data_59d2e33c9839396abcd3d7589a0188f8
#
_entry.id   59d2e33c9839396abcd3d7589a0188f8
#
_cell.length_a   1.000
_cell.length_b   1.000
_cell.length_c   1.000
_cell.angle_alpha   90.00
_cell.angle_beta   90.00
_cell.angle_gamma   90.00
#
_symmetry.space_group_name_H-M   'P 1'
#
loop_
_entity.id
_entity.type
_entity.pdbx_description
1 polymer ?
#
loop_
_entity_poly.entity_id
_entity_poly.type
_entity_poly.pdbx_seq_one_letter_code
_entity_poly.pdbx_strand_id
1 'polypeptide(L)'
;MDYLKNQYKKDKKFKIKHNYLKEQFSNTKDYFTLINQVVRGNDFTLGSYVSKFENKFKKKIKAKYAVGVGSGTDALRLSLEALNIGHKDEVILPSFTFYASLNPIIAVGAKPIFVDSKLDFNIDEKQIEK
;
A
#
# COMPACT_ATOMS: atom_id res chain seq x y z
N MET A 1 -5.44 33.23 2.83
CA MET A 1 -6.06 31.88 2.90
C MET A 1 -7.11 31.59 1.82
N ASP A 2 -7.09 32.30 0.69
CA ASP A 2 -8.06 32.07 -0.42
C ASP A 2 -7.63 30.97 -1.40
N TYR A 3 -6.41 30.47 -1.26
CA TYR A 3 -5.86 29.43 -2.14
C TYR A 3 -6.63 28.11 -2.04
N LEU A 4 -7.07 27.73 -0.84
CA LEU A 4 -7.77 26.48 -0.60
C LEU A 4 -9.23 26.47 -1.06
N LYS A 5 -9.92 27.63 -1.10
CA LYS A 5 -11.33 27.71 -1.51
C LYS A 5 -11.55 27.40 -2.99
N ASN A 6 -10.56 27.67 -3.85
CA ASN A 6 -10.65 27.42 -5.29
C ASN A 6 -10.25 25.99 -5.70
N GLN A 7 -9.51 25.28 -4.87
CA GLN A 7 -9.10 23.91 -5.14
C GLN A 7 -10.25 22.90 -5.09
N TYR A 8 -11.27 23.18 -4.29
CA TYR A 8 -12.40 22.26 -4.04
C TYR A 8 -13.72 22.72 -4.70
N LYS A 9 -13.68 23.63 -5.68
CA LYS A 9 -14.88 23.97 -6.45
C LYS A 9 -15.31 22.74 -7.26
N LYS A 10 -16.50 22.23 -6.95
CA LYS A 10 -17.12 21.04 -7.56
C LYS A 10 -17.27 21.11 -9.10
N ASP A 11 -17.15 22.30 -9.68
CA ASP A 11 -17.47 22.56 -11.08
C ASP A 11 -16.29 22.44 -12.05
N LYS A 12 -15.07 22.18 -11.56
CA LYS A 12 -13.94 21.91 -12.46
C LYS A 12 -14.03 20.49 -13.00
N LYS A 13 -14.51 20.34 -14.22
CA LYS A 13 -14.34 19.10 -14.99
C LYS A 13 -12.88 18.93 -15.35
N PHE A 14 -12.15 18.15 -14.55
CA PHE A 14 -10.79 17.76 -14.92
C PHE A 14 -10.86 16.83 -16.12
N LYS A 15 -9.99 17.04 -17.10
CA LYS A 15 -9.85 16.16 -18.28
C LYS A 15 -9.41 14.75 -17.87
N ILE A 16 -8.58 14.67 -16.83
CA ILE A 16 -8.15 13.41 -16.21
C ILE A 16 -8.67 13.42 -14.77
N LYS A 17 -9.40 12.37 -14.38
CA LYS A 17 -9.91 12.22 -13.01
C LYS A 17 -8.76 11.79 -12.09
N HIS A 18 -8.76 12.31 -10.86
CA HIS A 18 -7.82 11.87 -9.82
C HIS A 18 -8.02 10.40 -9.43
N ASN A 19 -9.26 9.92 -9.45
CA ASN A 19 -9.63 8.54 -9.15
C ASN A 19 -10.90 8.13 -9.91
N TYR A 20 -11.16 6.84 -9.92
CA TYR A 20 -12.32 6.23 -10.56
C TYR A 20 -13.19 5.45 -9.55
N LEU A 21 -13.20 5.88 -8.28
CA LEU A 21 -13.91 5.19 -7.20
C LEU A 21 -15.40 5.01 -7.49
N LYS A 22 -16.05 6.03 -8.07
CA LYS A 22 -17.46 5.97 -8.43
C LYS A 22 -17.75 4.86 -9.45
N GLU A 23 -16.91 4.73 -10.45
CA GLU A 23 -17.02 3.69 -11.47
C GLU A 23 -16.66 2.32 -10.90
N GLN A 24 -15.60 2.24 -10.12
CA GLN A 24 -15.13 1.01 -9.48
C GLN A 24 -16.17 0.41 -8.53
N PHE A 25 -16.87 1.25 -7.78
CA PHE A 25 -17.90 0.82 -6.82
C PHE A 25 -19.31 1.07 -7.31
N SER A 26 -19.55 1.08 -8.61
CA SER A 26 -20.89 1.30 -9.19
C SER A 26 -21.87 0.16 -8.90
N ASN A 27 -21.39 -1.09 -8.84
CA ASN A 27 -22.20 -2.26 -8.49
C ASN A 27 -22.00 -2.67 -7.03
N THR A 28 -22.74 -2.05 -6.12
CA THR A 28 -22.64 -2.34 -4.68
C THR A 28 -23.30 -3.65 -4.27
N LYS A 29 -24.22 -4.19 -5.08
CA LYS A 29 -25.01 -5.39 -4.75
C LYS A 29 -24.12 -6.61 -4.48
N ASP A 30 -23.12 -6.81 -5.31
CA ASP A 30 -22.21 -7.96 -5.19
C ASP A 30 -21.36 -7.87 -3.92
N TYR A 31 -20.91 -6.67 -3.57
CA TYR A 31 -20.16 -6.44 -2.32
C TYR A 31 -21.02 -6.76 -1.09
N PHE A 32 -22.26 -6.27 -1.03
CA PHE A 32 -23.15 -6.55 0.09
C PHE A 32 -23.52 -8.04 0.18
N THR A 33 -23.64 -8.72 -0.94
CA THR A 33 -23.86 -10.18 -0.95
C THR A 33 -22.71 -10.93 -0.30
N LEU A 34 -21.48 -10.57 -0.66
CA LEU A 34 -20.27 -11.18 -0.07
C LEU A 34 -20.12 -10.84 1.42
N ILE A 35 -20.36 -9.59 1.81
CA ILE A 35 -20.33 -9.17 3.21
C ILE A 35 -21.35 -9.98 4.03
N ASN A 36 -22.58 -10.15 3.53
CA ASN A 36 -23.60 -10.94 4.20
C ASN A 36 -23.20 -12.43 4.35
N GLN A 37 -22.49 -13.00 3.39
CA GLN A 37 -21.96 -14.37 3.50
C GLN A 37 -20.95 -14.49 4.64
N VAL A 38 -20.02 -13.53 4.74
CA VAL A 38 -19.03 -13.49 5.84
C VAL A 38 -19.72 -13.36 7.19
N VAL A 39 -20.67 -12.42 7.31
CA VAL A 39 -21.40 -12.16 8.55
C VAL A 39 -22.21 -13.39 8.99
N ARG A 40 -22.97 -14.00 8.09
CA ARG A 40 -23.78 -15.19 8.40
C ARG A 40 -22.93 -16.43 8.71
N GLY A 41 -21.74 -16.51 8.10
CA GLY A 41 -20.80 -17.61 8.34
C GLY A 41 -19.95 -17.44 9.59
N ASN A 42 -20.03 -16.29 10.29
CA ASN A 42 -19.17 -15.94 11.45
C ASN A 42 -17.65 -16.08 11.15
N ASP A 43 -17.25 -15.84 9.89
CA ASP A 43 -15.90 -16.10 9.38
C ASP A 43 -15.09 -14.79 9.36
N PHE A 44 -14.88 -14.18 10.54
CA PHE A 44 -14.35 -12.82 10.65
C PHE A 44 -12.83 -12.73 10.77
N THR A 45 -12.21 -13.62 11.56
CA THR A 45 -10.80 -13.49 11.90
C THR A 45 -10.00 -14.66 11.33
N LEU A 46 -8.99 -14.35 10.50
CA LEU A 46 -8.18 -15.35 9.79
C LEU A 46 -9.00 -16.41 9.05
N GLY A 47 -10.18 -15.99 8.59
CA GLY A 47 -11.18 -16.86 8.04
C GLY A 47 -10.87 -17.41 6.64
N SER A 48 -11.78 -18.22 6.12
CA SER A 48 -11.61 -18.89 4.83
C SER A 48 -11.45 -17.93 3.65
N TYR A 49 -12.02 -16.72 3.75
CA TYR A 49 -11.88 -15.70 2.70
C TYR A 49 -10.47 -15.14 2.60
N VAL A 50 -9.77 -14.97 3.73
CA VAL A 50 -8.35 -14.56 3.74
C VAL A 50 -7.51 -15.63 3.04
N SER A 51 -7.64 -16.89 3.45
CA SER A 51 -6.92 -18.02 2.84
C SER A 51 -7.22 -18.18 1.34
N LYS A 52 -8.47 -17.97 0.92
CA LYS A 52 -8.87 -17.97 -0.50
C LYS A 52 -8.18 -16.83 -1.27
N PHE A 53 -8.12 -15.63 -0.69
CA PHE A 53 -7.44 -14.49 -1.27
C PHE A 53 -5.94 -14.76 -1.44
N GLU A 54 -5.26 -15.15 -0.37
CA GLU A 54 -3.83 -15.46 -0.36
C GLU A 54 -3.48 -16.53 -1.41
N ASN A 55 -4.29 -17.59 -1.49
CA ASN A 55 -4.11 -18.65 -2.48
C ASN A 55 -4.29 -18.17 -3.93
N LYS A 56 -5.27 -17.30 -4.19
CA LYS A 56 -5.47 -16.70 -5.52
C LYS A 56 -4.34 -15.72 -5.85
N PHE A 57 -3.95 -14.88 -4.89
CA PHE A 57 -2.94 -13.86 -5.08
C PHE A 57 -1.56 -14.48 -5.37
N LYS A 58 -1.10 -15.45 -4.54
CA LYS A 58 0.18 -16.12 -4.78
C LYS A 58 0.25 -16.80 -6.14
N LYS A 59 -0.87 -17.42 -6.62
CA LYS A 59 -0.94 -18.01 -7.96
C LYS A 59 -0.80 -16.92 -9.04
N LYS A 60 -1.47 -15.80 -8.87
CA LYS A 60 -1.46 -14.68 -9.82
C LYS A 60 -0.06 -14.10 -10.02
N ILE A 61 0.68 -13.90 -8.93
CA ILE A 61 2.04 -13.34 -8.93
C ILE A 61 3.16 -14.40 -9.02
N LYS A 62 2.79 -15.68 -9.13
CA LYS A 62 3.72 -16.83 -9.16
C LYS A 62 4.66 -16.88 -7.94
N ALA A 63 4.18 -16.45 -6.78
CA ALA A 63 4.90 -16.55 -5.51
C ALA A 63 4.62 -17.89 -4.83
N LYS A 64 5.56 -18.34 -3.99
CA LYS A 64 5.40 -19.56 -3.17
C LYS A 64 4.41 -19.36 -2.04
N TYR A 65 4.43 -18.17 -1.44
CA TYR A 65 3.58 -17.78 -0.31
C TYR A 65 2.95 -16.42 -0.54
N ALA A 66 1.82 -16.15 0.11
CA ALA A 66 1.23 -14.85 0.29
C ALA A 66 0.59 -14.80 1.67
N VAL A 67 0.76 -13.70 2.36
CA VAL A 67 0.21 -13.45 3.70
C VAL A 67 -0.57 -12.15 3.67
N GLY A 68 -1.85 -12.21 4.05
CA GLY A 68 -2.70 -11.04 4.18
C GLY A 68 -2.34 -10.26 5.44
N VAL A 69 -2.20 -8.94 5.32
CA VAL A 69 -1.90 -8.01 6.42
C VAL A 69 -2.85 -6.83 6.39
N GLY A 70 -2.85 -6.00 7.43
CA GLY A 70 -3.82 -4.92 7.60
C GLY A 70 -3.67 -3.77 6.61
N SER A 71 -2.46 -3.52 6.12
CA SER A 71 -2.16 -2.42 5.20
C SER A 71 -0.83 -2.63 4.46
N GLY A 72 -0.57 -1.82 3.43
CA GLY A 72 0.75 -1.79 2.78
C GLY A 72 1.86 -1.34 3.72
N THR A 73 1.58 -0.47 4.66
CA THR A 73 2.51 -0.04 5.71
C THR A 73 2.90 -1.21 6.61
N ASP A 74 1.92 -2.02 7.03
CA ASP A 74 2.17 -3.24 7.79
C ASP A 74 2.97 -4.26 6.97
N ALA A 75 2.67 -4.41 5.68
CA ALA A 75 3.42 -5.29 4.80
C ALA A 75 4.90 -4.93 4.76
N LEU A 76 5.22 -3.65 4.63
CA LEU A 76 6.61 -3.17 4.66
C LEU A 76 7.26 -3.41 6.02
N ARG A 77 6.58 -3.04 7.11
CA ARG A 77 7.12 -3.23 8.47
C ARG A 77 7.39 -4.70 8.77
N LEU A 78 6.41 -5.56 8.57
CA LEU A 78 6.55 -6.99 8.84
C LEU A 78 7.60 -7.65 7.94
N SER A 79 7.79 -7.15 6.72
CA SER A 79 8.86 -7.63 5.84
C SER A 79 10.24 -7.28 6.39
N LEU A 80 10.44 -6.06 6.90
CA LEU A 80 11.69 -5.65 7.54
C LEU A 80 11.95 -6.47 8.82
N GLU A 81 10.93 -6.65 9.66
CA GLU A 81 11.02 -7.47 10.87
C GLU A 81 11.38 -8.94 10.54
N ALA A 82 10.74 -9.52 9.50
CA ALA A 82 11.01 -10.90 9.08
C ALA A 82 12.44 -11.09 8.54
N LEU A 83 13.06 -10.02 8.04
CA LEU A 83 14.47 -10.00 7.61
C LEU A 83 15.43 -9.65 8.75
N ASN A 84 14.92 -9.46 9.99
CA ASN A 84 15.67 -8.99 11.16
C ASN A 84 16.35 -7.64 10.95
N ILE A 85 15.77 -6.78 10.12
CA ILE A 85 16.24 -5.41 9.91
C ILE A 85 15.74 -4.56 11.07
N GLY A 86 16.66 -3.80 11.70
CA GLY A 86 16.37 -2.99 12.86
C GLY A 86 17.49 -2.04 13.25
N HIS A 87 17.70 -1.87 14.54
CA HIS A 87 18.73 -0.95 15.07
C HIS A 87 20.11 -1.27 14.49
N LYS A 88 20.81 -0.26 13.97
CA LYS A 88 22.10 -0.27 13.26
C LYS A 88 22.03 -0.64 11.77
N ASP A 89 20.89 -1.05 11.25
CA ASP A 89 20.74 -1.26 9.81
C ASP A 89 20.34 0.04 9.10
N GLU A 90 20.72 0.14 7.86
CA GLU A 90 20.36 1.25 6.97
C GLU A 90 19.43 0.72 5.87
N VAL A 91 18.34 1.46 5.59
CA VAL A 91 17.40 1.11 4.52
C VAL A 91 17.33 2.29 3.54
N ILE A 92 17.69 2.02 2.31
CA ILE A 92 17.66 3.02 1.23
C ILE A 92 16.24 3.13 0.69
N LEU A 93 15.77 4.38 0.50
CA LEU A 93 14.47 4.66 -0.08
C LEU A 93 14.54 5.95 -0.94
N PRO A 94 13.67 6.08 -1.96
CA PRO A 94 13.60 7.31 -2.74
C PRO A 94 13.07 8.46 -1.89
N SER A 95 13.62 9.66 -2.06
CA SER A 95 13.15 10.88 -1.38
C SER A 95 11.75 11.30 -1.83
N PHE A 96 11.39 11.01 -3.08
CA PHE A 96 10.06 11.23 -3.64
C PHE A 96 9.19 9.98 -3.45
N THR A 97 8.61 9.83 -2.27
CA THR A 97 7.74 8.71 -1.92
C THR A 97 6.65 9.12 -0.93
N PHE A 98 5.68 8.25 -0.73
CA PHE A 98 4.69 8.43 0.32
C PHE A 98 5.31 8.14 1.69
N TYR A 99 4.96 8.92 2.71
CA TYR A 99 5.51 8.78 4.07
C TYR A 99 5.35 7.38 4.66
N ALA A 100 4.36 6.62 4.20
CA ALA A 100 4.16 5.24 4.61
C ALA A 100 5.29 4.27 4.16
N SER A 101 6.19 4.70 3.27
CA SER A 101 7.41 3.96 2.96
C SER A 101 8.51 4.20 3.99
N LEU A 102 8.53 5.39 4.60
CA LEU A 102 9.50 5.78 5.63
C LEU A 102 9.13 5.22 7.01
N ASN A 103 7.85 5.32 7.39
CA ASN A 103 7.39 4.95 8.74
C ASN A 103 7.77 3.53 9.17
N PRO A 104 7.67 2.49 8.33
CA PRO A 104 8.12 1.13 8.69
C PRO A 104 9.59 1.04 9.05
N ILE A 105 10.45 1.79 8.35
CA ILE A 105 11.89 1.80 8.60
C ILE A 105 12.20 2.36 9.99
N ILE A 106 11.55 3.49 10.32
CA ILE A 106 11.69 4.11 11.64
C ILE A 106 11.10 3.20 12.72
N ALA A 107 9.94 2.57 12.44
CA ALA A 107 9.25 1.72 13.41
C ALA A 107 10.07 0.47 13.81
N VAL A 108 10.87 -0.09 12.91
CA VAL A 108 11.78 -1.21 13.24
C VAL A 108 13.13 -0.73 13.84
N GLY A 109 13.32 0.60 13.97
CA GLY A 109 14.55 1.18 14.53
C GLY A 109 15.71 1.29 13.54
N ALA A 110 15.49 1.02 12.25
CA ALA A 110 16.50 1.17 11.23
C ALA A 110 16.67 2.64 10.82
N LYS A 111 17.82 2.97 10.23
CA LYS A 111 18.14 4.32 9.73
C LYS A 111 17.70 4.45 8.27
N PRO A 112 16.79 5.38 7.92
CA PRO A 112 16.46 5.65 6.54
C PRO A 112 17.57 6.42 5.83
N ILE A 113 17.94 6.00 4.64
CA ILE A 113 18.90 6.68 3.76
C ILE A 113 18.15 7.13 2.51
N PHE A 114 18.00 8.42 2.34
CA PHE A 114 17.29 8.98 1.20
C PHE A 114 18.22 9.12 -0.02
N VAL A 115 17.66 8.71 -1.16
CA VAL A 115 18.28 8.83 -2.48
C VAL A 115 17.31 9.55 -3.40
N ASP A 116 17.80 10.39 -4.30
CA ASP A 116 16.93 11.10 -5.25
C ASP A 116 16.26 10.17 -6.24
N SER A 117 15.19 10.66 -6.84
CA SER A 117 14.47 9.97 -7.91
C SER A 117 14.88 10.50 -9.27
N LYS A 118 14.92 9.61 -10.26
CA LYS A 118 15.07 9.97 -11.67
C LYS A 118 13.82 10.67 -12.21
N LEU A 119 13.89 11.16 -13.45
CA LEU A 119 12.74 11.80 -14.13
C LEU A 119 11.54 10.88 -14.34
N ASP A 120 11.73 9.57 -14.29
CA ASP A 120 10.66 8.56 -14.33
C ASP A 120 10.06 8.25 -12.95
N PHE A 121 10.46 8.98 -11.92
CA PHE A 121 10.07 8.86 -10.51
C PHE A 121 10.53 7.56 -9.81
N ASN A 122 11.36 6.73 -10.44
CA ASN A 122 12.03 5.62 -9.79
C ASN A 122 13.28 6.11 -9.06
N ILE A 123 13.76 5.30 -8.11
CA ILE A 123 14.99 5.58 -7.38
C ILE A 123 16.18 5.74 -8.35
N ASP A 124 17.07 6.68 -8.07
CA ASP A 124 18.31 6.84 -8.83
C ASP A 124 19.37 5.88 -8.32
N GLU A 125 19.49 4.73 -8.98
CA GLU A 125 20.43 3.68 -8.62
C GLU A 125 21.91 4.13 -8.65
N LYS A 126 22.24 5.18 -9.42
CA LYS A 126 23.60 5.73 -9.49
C LYS A 126 24.04 6.44 -8.22
N GLN A 127 23.11 6.74 -7.33
CA GLN A 127 23.38 7.38 -6.05
C GLN A 127 23.45 6.38 -4.89
N ILE A 128 23.17 5.10 -5.12
CA ILE A 128 23.19 4.07 -4.08
C ILE A 128 24.61 3.69 -3.69
N GLU A 129 25.58 3.79 -4.61
CA GLU A 129 26.98 3.36 -4.41
C GLU A 129 27.90 4.53 -3.99
N LYS A 130 27.35 5.69 -3.68
CA LYS A 130 28.11 6.87 -3.24
C LYS A 130 28.05 7.05 -1.74
#